data_07f77b93cdd8aec4a701bf0a71311c5b
#
_entry.id   07f77b93cdd8aec4a701bf0a71311c5b
#
_cell.length_a   1.000
_cell.length_b   1.000
_cell.length_c   1.000
_cell.angle_alpha   90.00
_cell.angle_beta   90.00
_cell.angle_gamma   90.00
#
_symmetry.space_group_name_H-M   'P 1'
#
loop_
_entity.id
_entity.type
_entity.pdbx_description
1 polymer ?
#
loop_
_entity_poly.entity_id
_entity_poly.type
_entity_poly.pdbx_seq_one_letter_code
_entity_poly.pdbx_strand_id
1 'polypeptide(L)'
;MKLKKSGQILLALAVSLGLSFGLTSCFTSYTVGYLYITGAQYNQIGGFKITNTTGHLTPIRGLPMGSGGSNPIRMAVSASGRYLYVLNSGTPGTPDANGNFTYTSASITVFSVGGDGTLAPQQTYTSQGYGSIRMAMSISGGFLYVLDEYAPSAGQDSSGNPLISSSTLQPGMSCRDTSGLYHPTGDVTVFAVDENTGRLSLITNNQLQTPTGAQLTYFPVGCQPIDFKVTGGYVLTADTDDPVTGNRFTVFPYAVNNTSGQLTTTQNSEFVTGAASISAIGSDFATKYIYILDPVSNEIWYYTVGQQGLLQAVTTSPTSNSSTHAGGPIQLTSDSKSQFLYVANAGPSGISKPNSDITGYNISPNGALAAITPQSEWETGSSPQCILEDPSNQWIYTADHDTNTVTGHAFDPASGALSNLHGPTTFPTVGNPTFCVADSHTD
;
A
#
# COMPACT_ATOMS: atom_id res chain seq x y z
N MET A 1 -75.42 13.54 -21.99
CA MET A 1 -74.54 12.48 -21.45
C MET A 1 -73.19 12.41 -22.18
N LYS A 2 -72.64 13.51 -22.68
CA LYS A 2 -71.33 13.57 -23.37
C LYS A 2 -70.21 14.32 -22.59
N LEU A 3 -70.52 14.97 -21.48
CA LEU A 3 -69.53 15.73 -20.68
C LEU A 3 -68.73 14.86 -19.68
N LYS A 4 -69.20 13.68 -19.30
CA LYS A 4 -68.48 12.78 -18.35
C LYS A 4 -67.23 12.08 -18.94
N LYS A 5 -67.19 11.84 -20.26
CA LYS A 5 -66.00 11.21 -20.88
C LYS A 5 -64.82 12.14 -21.07
N SER A 6 -65.10 13.44 -21.37
CA SER A 6 -64.04 14.44 -21.51
C SER A 6 -63.32 14.77 -20.21
N GLY A 7 -64.02 14.77 -19.07
CA GLY A 7 -63.41 14.95 -17.74
C GLY A 7 -62.50 13.83 -17.29
N GLN A 8 -62.86 12.60 -17.65
CA GLN A 8 -62.05 11.43 -17.34
C GLN A 8 -60.76 11.35 -18.17
N ILE A 9 -60.81 11.78 -19.42
CA ILE A 9 -59.61 11.87 -20.29
C ILE A 9 -58.67 12.99 -19.81
N LEU A 10 -59.21 14.16 -19.41
CA LEU A 10 -58.40 15.24 -18.85
C LEU A 10 -57.76 14.84 -17.50
N LEU A 11 -58.47 14.10 -16.65
CA LEU A 11 -57.92 13.62 -15.37
C LEU A 11 -56.83 12.55 -15.60
N ALA A 12 -57.00 11.65 -16.58
CA ALA A 12 -56.01 10.67 -16.93
C ALA A 12 -54.73 11.29 -17.53
N LEU A 13 -54.89 12.33 -18.37
CA LEU A 13 -53.76 13.10 -18.91
C LEU A 13 -53.04 13.91 -17.82
N ALA A 14 -53.76 14.52 -16.89
CA ALA A 14 -53.16 15.25 -15.77
C ALA A 14 -52.38 14.32 -14.80
N VAL A 15 -52.90 13.12 -14.54
CA VAL A 15 -52.21 12.11 -13.71
C VAL A 15 -51.01 11.53 -14.45
N SER A 16 -51.07 11.30 -15.76
CA SER A 16 -49.94 10.80 -16.53
C SER A 16 -48.82 11.87 -16.69
N LEU A 17 -49.17 13.16 -16.83
CA LEU A 17 -48.19 14.27 -16.80
C LEU A 17 -47.62 14.47 -15.38
N GLY A 18 -48.42 14.35 -14.32
CA GLY A 18 -47.93 14.43 -12.93
C GLY A 18 -46.99 13.31 -12.56
N LEU A 19 -47.23 12.06 -13.05
CA LEU A 19 -46.33 10.94 -12.86
C LEU A 19 -45.05 11.04 -13.68
N SER A 20 -45.05 11.67 -14.84
CA SER A 20 -43.84 11.89 -15.65
C SER A 20 -42.91 12.99 -15.09
N PHE A 21 -43.42 13.96 -14.34
CA PHE A 21 -42.64 14.97 -13.63
C PHE A 21 -42.23 14.55 -12.20
N GLY A 22 -42.84 13.49 -11.63
CA GLY A 22 -42.51 12.98 -10.29
C GLY A 22 -41.42 11.90 -10.26
N LEU A 23 -40.92 11.45 -11.41
CA LEU A 23 -39.91 10.38 -11.51
C LEU A 23 -38.52 10.88 -11.94
N THR A 24 -38.26 12.18 -11.97
CA THR A 24 -36.88 12.63 -11.84
C THR A 24 -36.47 12.40 -10.40
N SER A 25 -36.11 11.15 -10.05
CA SER A 25 -35.30 10.93 -8.87
C SER A 25 -34.04 11.79 -9.09
N CYS A 26 -33.94 12.90 -8.39
CA CYS A 26 -32.67 13.55 -8.21
C CYS A 26 -31.74 12.48 -7.64
N PHE A 27 -30.90 11.87 -8.46
CA PHE A 27 -29.75 11.16 -7.97
C PHE A 27 -28.90 12.21 -7.28
N THR A 28 -29.09 12.37 -5.98
CA THR A 28 -28.29 13.27 -5.19
C THR A 28 -26.87 12.74 -5.22
N SER A 29 -26.00 13.50 -5.90
CA SER A 29 -24.58 13.23 -5.87
C SER A 29 -24.08 13.47 -4.44
N TYR A 30 -23.44 12.45 -3.84
CA TYR A 30 -22.82 12.53 -2.52
C TYR A 30 -21.41 11.93 -2.55
N THR A 31 -20.64 12.20 -1.51
CA THR A 31 -19.29 11.67 -1.35
C THR A 31 -19.38 10.25 -0.75
N VAL A 32 -18.70 9.28 -1.39
CA VAL A 32 -18.62 7.89 -0.89
C VAL A 32 -17.32 7.60 -0.16
N GLY A 33 -16.35 8.48 -0.25
CA GLY A 33 -15.06 8.36 0.41
C GLY A 33 -14.11 9.46 0.00
N TYR A 34 -12.95 9.41 0.60
CA TYR A 34 -11.86 10.33 0.34
C TYR A 34 -10.66 9.58 -0.21
N LEU A 35 -9.94 10.18 -1.13
CA LEU A 35 -8.68 9.70 -1.68
C LEU A 35 -7.58 10.67 -1.28
N TYR A 36 -6.57 10.20 -0.53
CA TYR A 36 -5.39 11.00 -0.17
C TYR A 36 -4.17 10.51 -0.92
N ILE A 37 -3.32 11.43 -1.33
CA ILE A 37 -2.11 11.17 -2.13
C ILE A 37 -0.93 11.90 -1.49
N THR A 38 0.18 11.19 -1.25
CA THR A 38 1.46 11.80 -0.88
C THR A 38 2.25 12.20 -2.12
N GLY A 39 2.93 13.34 -2.07
CA GLY A 39 3.81 13.82 -3.13
C GLY A 39 5.16 14.27 -2.58
N ALA A 40 6.24 13.72 -3.16
CA ALA A 40 7.59 13.95 -2.70
C ALA A 40 8.14 15.31 -3.10
N GLN A 41 7.74 15.86 -4.25
CA GLN A 41 8.34 17.08 -4.79
C GLN A 41 8.28 18.28 -3.83
N TYR A 42 7.15 18.42 -3.09
CA TYR A 42 6.95 19.51 -2.15
C TYR A 42 6.62 19.03 -0.73
N ASN A 43 6.81 17.73 -0.44
CA ASN A 43 6.48 17.11 0.83
C ASN A 43 5.01 17.37 1.24
N GLN A 44 4.08 17.05 0.37
CA GLN A 44 2.67 17.41 0.51
C GLN A 44 1.76 16.18 0.54
N ILE A 45 0.55 16.42 1.08
CA ILE A 45 -0.60 15.52 0.95
C ILE A 45 -1.65 16.25 0.12
N GLY A 46 -2.06 15.67 -1.00
CA GLY A 46 -3.25 16.03 -1.76
C GLY A 46 -4.45 15.20 -1.32
N GLY A 47 -5.65 15.62 -1.73
CA GLY A 47 -6.83 14.83 -1.44
C GLY A 47 -8.04 15.22 -2.26
N PHE A 48 -8.92 14.23 -2.47
CA PHE A 48 -10.13 14.35 -3.27
C PHE A 48 -11.31 13.67 -2.57
N LYS A 49 -12.50 14.20 -2.83
CA LYS A 49 -13.79 13.55 -2.57
C LYS A 49 -14.13 12.69 -3.76
N ILE A 50 -14.60 11.47 -3.52
CA ILE A 50 -15.05 10.53 -4.55
C ILE A 50 -16.57 10.63 -4.68
N THR A 51 -17.06 10.91 -5.88
CA THR A 51 -18.49 11.08 -6.17
C THR A 51 -19.15 9.70 -6.41
N ASN A 52 -20.24 9.41 -5.73
CA ASN A 52 -20.97 8.13 -5.75
C ASN A 52 -21.49 7.67 -7.13
N THR A 53 -21.74 8.56 -8.04
CA THR A 53 -22.39 8.23 -9.33
C THR A 53 -21.43 8.12 -10.51
N THR A 54 -20.27 8.78 -10.41
CA THR A 54 -19.35 8.92 -11.55
C THR A 54 -17.91 8.56 -11.23
N GLY A 55 -17.56 8.38 -9.96
CA GLY A 55 -16.17 8.24 -9.53
C GLY A 55 -15.33 9.51 -9.74
N HIS A 56 -15.97 10.62 -10.10
CA HIS A 56 -15.27 11.90 -10.34
C HIS A 56 -14.64 12.39 -9.04
N LEU A 57 -13.39 12.84 -9.15
CA LEU A 57 -12.60 13.36 -8.04
C LEU A 57 -12.74 14.89 -7.95
N THR A 58 -13.16 15.38 -6.77
CA THR A 58 -13.25 16.80 -6.46
C THR A 58 -12.25 17.14 -5.35
N PRO A 59 -11.36 18.13 -5.52
CA PRO A 59 -10.37 18.48 -4.51
C PRO A 59 -11.01 18.80 -3.15
N ILE A 60 -10.39 18.31 -2.07
CA ILE A 60 -10.76 18.63 -0.70
C ILE A 60 -10.25 20.03 -0.37
N ARG A 61 -11.10 20.83 0.28
CA ARG A 61 -10.75 22.19 0.70
C ARG A 61 -9.56 22.16 1.69
N GLY A 62 -8.57 23.03 1.43
CA GLY A 62 -7.38 23.14 2.28
C GLY A 62 -6.25 22.16 1.93
N LEU A 63 -6.48 21.28 0.95
CA LEU A 63 -5.43 20.45 0.36
C LEU A 63 -5.01 21.00 -1.02
N PRO A 64 -3.72 20.84 -1.42
CA PRO A 64 -2.67 20.13 -0.70
C PRO A 64 -2.13 20.89 0.51
N MET A 65 -1.60 20.14 1.50
CA MET A 65 -0.93 20.67 2.67
C MET A 65 0.38 19.90 2.96
N GLY A 66 1.23 20.43 3.84
CA GLY A 66 2.48 19.77 4.21
C GLY A 66 2.25 18.42 4.90
N SER A 67 3.08 17.43 4.59
CA SER A 67 3.03 16.08 5.16
C SER A 67 3.53 15.98 6.62
N GLY A 68 4.08 17.06 7.15
CA GLY A 68 4.68 17.09 8.48
C GLY A 68 6.12 16.58 8.56
N GLY A 69 6.72 16.20 7.45
CA GLY A 69 8.10 15.74 7.35
C GLY A 69 8.63 15.82 5.92
N SER A 70 9.78 15.21 5.67
CA SER A 70 10.42 15.18 4.36
C SER A 70 10.21 13.82 3.69
N ASN A 71 10.02 13.84 2.39
CA ASN A 71 9.85 12.66 1.53
C ASN A 71 8.73 11.72 2.04
N PRO A 72 7.46 12.13 1.98
CA PRO A 72 6.33 11.27 2.34
C PRO A 72 6.19 10.14 1.32
N ILE A 73 6.16 8.90 1.80
CA ILE A 73 6.22 7.71 0.93
C ILE A 73 5.08 6.71 1.18
N ARG A 74 4.43 6.76 2.33
CA ARG A 74 3.34 5.85 2.68
C ARG A 74 2.32 6.55 3.56
N MET A 75 1.11 6.04 3.51
CA MET A 75 0.01 6.43 4.39
C MET A 75 -0.75 5.21 4.88
N ALA A 76 -1.38 5.35 6.04
CA ALA A 76 -2.34 4.39 6.56
C ALA A 76 -3.50 5.14 7.21
N VAL A 77 -4.71 4.65 7.03
CA VAL A 77 -5.92 5.19 7.66
C VAL A 77 -6.25 4.32 8.87
N SER A 78 -6.66 4.92 9.99
CA SER A 78 -7.14 4.18 11.16
C SER A 78 -8.41 3.37 10.81
N ALA A 79 -8.72 2.34 11.58
CA ALA A 79 -9.92 1.54 11.35
C ALA A 79 -11.22 2.37 11.45
N SER A 80 -11.20 3.42 12.27
CA SER A 80 -12.32 4.37 12.40
C SER A 80 -12.44 5.37 11.25
N GLY A 81 -11.44 5.47 10.36
CA GLY A 81 -11.35 6.51 9.33
C GLY A 81 -11.02 7.91 9.86
N ARG A 82 -10.88 8.08 11.18
CA ARG A 82 -10.72 9.41 11.79
C ARG A 82 -9.30 9.94 11.83
N TYR A 83 -8.32 9.07 11.54
CA TYR A 83 -6.90 9.45 11.58
C TYR A 83 -6.17 8.91 10.36
N LEU A 84 -5.34 9.78 9.80
CA LEU A 84 -4.42 9.46 8.72
C LEU A 84 -2.99 9.54 9.28
N TYR A 85 -2.23 8.46 9.10
CA TYR A 85 -0.82 8.36 9.43
C TYR A 85 0.00 8.52 8.17
N VAL A 86 1.00 9.40 8.19
CA VAL A 86 1.87 9.68 7.04
C VAL A 86 3.30 9.36 7.41
N LEU A 87 3.89 8.40 6.73
CA LEU A 87 5.29 8.07 6.86
C LEU A 87 6.12 8.97 5.95
N ASN A 88 6.97 9.77 6.58
CA ASN A 88 7.98 10.60 5.92
C ASN A 88 9.33 9.90 6.13
N SER A 89 9.95 9.40 5.05
CA SER A 89 11.19 8.61 5.16
C SER A 89 12.43 9.45 5.50
N GLY A 90 12.27 10.76 5.51
CA GLY A 90 13.39 11.67 5.70
C GLY A 90 14.19 11.89 4.43
N THR A 91 15.31 12.59 4.57
CA THR A 91 16.25 12.79 3.47
C THR A 91 17.28 11.66 3.53
N PRO A 92 17.47 10.87 2.47
CA PRO A 92 18.61 9.96 2.41
C PRO A 92 19.88 10.77 2.66
N GLY A 93 20.69 10.36 3.63
CA GLY A 93 21.98 10.98 3.86
C GLY A 93 22.88 10.77 2.65
N THR A 94 23.72 11.72 2.34
CA THR A 94 24.85 11.48 1.44
C THR A 94 25.87 10.60 2.16
N PRO A 95 26.42 9.56 1.49
CA PRO A 95 27.50 8.79 2.09
C PRO A 95 28.65 9.74 2.46
N ASP A 96 29.21 9.55 3.64
CA ASP A 96 30.47 10.20 4.01
C ASP A 96 31.63 9.65 3.15
N ALA A 97 32.82 10.19 3.33
CA ALA A 97 34.04 9.77 2.58
C ALA A 97 34.41 8.28 2.82
N ASN A 98 33.79 7.60 3.78
CA ASN A 98 34.00 6.21 4.15
C ASN A 98 32.82 5.30 3.69
N GLY A 99 31.81 5.88 3.02
CA GLY A 99 30.64 5.16 2.57
C GLY A 99 29.53 5.01 3.63
N ASN A 100 29.64 5.63 4.79
CA ASN A 100 28.60 5.60 5.82
C ASN A 100 27.50 6.60 5.49
N PHE A 101 26.27 6.14 5.46
CA PHE A 101 25.11 7.01 5.25
C PHE A 101 24.66 7.65 6.57
N THR A 102 24.56 8.96 6.60
CA THR A 102 23.87 9.68 7.68
C THR A 102 22.39 9.76 7.32
N TYR A 103 21.59 8.84 7.83
CA TYR A 103 20.14 8.91 7.67
C TYR A 103 19.52 9.88 8.68
N THR A 104 18.62 10.74 8.22
CA THR A 104 17.68 11.38 9.13
C THR A 104 16.61 10.36 9.52
N SER A 105 16.29 10.27 10.81
CA SER A 105 15.23 9.38 11.28
C SER A 105 13.90 9.72 10.58
N ALA A 106 13.20 8.69 10.14
CA ALA A 106 11.88 8.85 9.57
C ALA A 106 10.87 9.29 10.62
N SER A 107 9.85 10.00 10.17
CA SER A 107 8.76 10.47 11.03
C SER A 107 7.41 9.97 10.57
N ILE A 108 6.52 9.70 11.53
CA ILE A 108 5.12 9.39 11.30
C ILE A 108 4.29 10.56 11.81
N THR A 109 3.71 11.33 10.90
CA THR A 109 2.82 12.45 11.27
C THR A 109 1.38 11.97 11.26
N VAL A 110 0.67 12.25 12.35
CA VAL A 110 -0.75 11.92 12.51
C VAL A 110 -1.59 13.14 12.15
N PHE A 111 -2.61 12.93 11.35
CA PHE A 111 -3.64 13.93 11.04
C PHE A 111 -5.00 13.40 11.49
N SER A 112 -5.82 14.26 12.08
CA SER A 112 -7.24 13.95 12.19
C SER A 112 -7.95 14.24 10.88
N VAL A 113 -8.91 13.38 10.55
CA VAL A 113 -9.74 13.48 9.34
C VAL A 113 -11.12 14.02 9.76
N GLY A 114 -11.52 15.15 9.19
CA GLY A 114 -12.86 15.69 9.35
C GLY A 114 -13.87 14.97 8.45
N GLY A 115 -15.14 15.01 8.78
CA GLY A 115 -16.19 14.38 7.98
C GLY A 115 -16.37 14.94 6.58
N ASP A 116 -15.75 16.08 6.28
CA ASP A 116 -15.65 16.62 4.92
C ASP A 116 -14.34 16.26 4.20
N GLY A 117 -13.50 15.40 4.83
CA GLY A 117 -12.20 14.95 4.34
C GLY A 117 -11.03 15.90 4.64
N THR A 118 -11.28 17.02 5.34
CA THR A 118 -10.21 17.96 5.70
C THR A 118 -9.24 17.34 6.71
N LEU A 119 -7.95 17.69 6.59
CA LEU A 119 -6.90 17.18 7.47
C LEU A 119 -6.45 18.26 8.47
N ALA A 120 -6.23 17.86 9.72
CA ALA A 120 -5.60 18.71 10.73
C ALA A 120 -4.43 17.97 11.41
N PRO A 121 -3.19 18.53 11.39
CA PRO A 121 -2.03 17.88 11.97
C PRO A 121 -2.19 17.78 13.50
N GLN A 122 -1.82 16.62 14.05
CA GLN A 122 -1.89 16.32 15.47
C GLN A 122 -0.50 16.19 16.07
N GLN A 123 0.13 15.05 15.93
CA GLN A 123 1.38 14.70 16.57
C GLN A 123 2.30 13.97 15.60
N THR A 124 3.61 14.07 15.82
CA THR A 124 4.64 13.38 15.06
C THR A 124 5.40 12.40 15.96
N TYR A 125 5.65 11.21 15.45
CA TYR A 125 6.40 10.14 16.07
C TYR A 125 7.61 9.80 15.21
N THR A 126 8.58 9.10 15.79
CA THR A 126 9.81 8.69 15.10
C THR A 126 9.86 7.18 15.02
N SER A 127 10.19 6.61 13.84
CA SER A 127 10.55 5.21 13.72
C SER A 127 11.82 4.93 14.50
N GLN A 128 12.03 3.71 14.92
CA GLN A 128 13.22 3.36 15.70
C GLN A 128 14.42 3.07 14.80
N GLY A 129 14.19 2.51 13.61
CA GLY A 129 15.21 2.26 12.61
C GLY A 129 15.47 3.46 11.68
N TYR A 130 16.19 3.18 10.62
CA TYR A 130 16.61 4.17 9.61
C TYR A 130 16.19 3.70 8.22
N GLY A 131 15.95 4.67 7.32
CA GLY A 131 15.56 4.37 5.96
C GLY A 131 14.19 3.70 5.91
N SER A 132 13.19 4.24 6.60
CA SER A 132 11.84 3.67 6.57
C SER A 132 11.29 3.64 5.13
N ILE A 133 10.80 2.49 4.73
CA ILE A 133 10.35 2.22 3.35
C ILE A 133 8.88 1.86 3.24
N ARG A 134 8.29 1.29 4.28
CA ARG A 134 6.88 0.85 4.28
C ARG A 134 6.20 1.10 5.62
N MET A 135 4.90 1.27 5.55
CA MET A 135 4.03 1.38 6.73
C MET A 135 2.69 0.72 6.44
N ALA A 136 2.17 -0.05 7.39
CA ALA A 136 0.85 -0.67 7.28
C ALA A 136 0.17 -0.79 8.63
N MET A 137 -1.16 -0.67 8.62
CA MET A 137 -2.01 -0.94 9.77
C MET A 137 -2.24 -2.44 9.92
N SER A 138 -2.34 -2.93 11.14
CA SER A 138 -2.88 -4.28 11.39
C SER A 138 -4.32 -4.39 10.90
N ILE A 139 -4.76 -5.60 10.55
CA ILE A 139 -6.15 -5.83 10.08
C ILE A 139 -7.17 -5.41 11.15
N SER A 140 -6.81 -5.54 12.43
CA SER A 140 -7.68 -5.10 13.55
C SER A 140 -7.68 -3.59 13.79
N GLY A 141 -6.80 -2.83 13.14
CA GLY A 141 -6.59 -1.39 13.40
C GLY A 141 -5.77 -1.08 14.65
N GLY A 142 -5.54 -2.04 15.53
CA GLY A 142 -4.91 -1.80 16.84
C GLY A 142 -3.41 -1.53 16.81
N PHE A 143 -2.73 -1.82 15.70
CA PHE A 143 -1.28 -1.65 15.59
C PHE A 143 -0.88 -1.06 14.26
N LEU A 144 0.16 -0.23 14.29
CA LEU A 144 0.83 0.33 13.11
C LEU A 144 2.25 -0.24 13.06
N TYR A 145 2.60 -0.84 11.92
CA TYR A 145 3.92 -1.40 11.63
C TYR A 145 4.66 -0.49 10.66
N VAL A 146 5.93 -0.22 10.94
CA VAL A 146 6.83 0.54 10.07
C VAL A 146 8.04 -0.31 9.78
N LEU A 147 8.32 -0.56 8.51
CA LEU A 147 9.49 -1.31 8.05
C LEU A 147 10.62 -0.33 7.75
N ASP A 148 11.73 -0.54 8.40
CA ASP A 148 12.95 0.23 8.24
C ASP A 148 14.02 -0.64 7.54
N GLU A 149 14.74 -0.06 6.59
CA GLU A 149 15.80 -0.75 5.85
C GLU A 149 16.98 -1.13 6.75
N TYR A 150 17.22 -0.33 7.79
CA TYR A 150 18.33 -0.51 8.72
C TYR A 150 17.87 -0.41 10.17
N ALA A 151 18.12 -1.45 10.95
CA ALA A 151 17.88 -1.46 12.38
C ALA A 151 18.86 -0.49 13.11
N PRO A 152 18.48 0.06 14.28
CA PRO A 152 19.38 0.84 15.10
C PRO A 152 20.65 0.04 15.43
N SER A 153 21.82 0.63 15.26
CA SER A 153 23.07 -0.05 15.56
C SER A 153 23.24 -0.26 17.07
N ALA A 154 23.79 -1.42 17.45
CA ALA A 154 24.16 -1.71 18.84
C ALA A 154 25.43 -0.95 19.31
N GLY A 155 25.93 -0.03 18.50
CA GLY A 155 27.16 0.73 18.70
C GLY A 155 28.01 0.78 17.44
N GLN A 156 29.21 1.35 17.53
CA GLN A 156 30.16 1.41 16.41
C GLN A 156 31.43 0.67 16.82
N ASP A 157 32.09 0.02 15.85
CA ASP A 157 33.43 -0.50 16.03
C ASP A 157 34.46 0.65 16.08
N SER A 158 35.74 0.31 16.31
CA SER A 158 36.83 1.28 16.36
C SER A 158 37.07 2.06 15.05
N SER A 159 36.43 1.63 13.95
CA SER A 159 36.47 2.24 12.63
C SER A 159 35.22 3.06 12.32
N GLY A 160 34.25 3.11 13.25
CA GLY A 160 32.99 3.84 13.08
C GLY A 160 31.90 3.05 12.34
N ASN A 161 32.12 1.77 12.03
CA ASN A 161 31.10 0.94 11.41
C ASN A 161 30.05 0.51 12.44
N PRO A 162 28.75 0.48 12.09
CA PRO A 162 27.72 0.00 12.99
C PRO A 162 28.02 -1.44 13.41
N LEU A 163 28.10 -1.69 14.72
CA LEU A 163 28.19 -3.03 15.27
C LEU A 163 26.83 -3.70 15.15
N ILE A 164 26.76 -4.69 14.29
CA ILE A 164 25.67 -5.65 14.31
C ILE A 164 26.02 -6.62 15.45
N SER A 165 25.30 -6.50 16.56
CA SER A 165 25.38 -7.54 17.59
C SER A 165 24.87 -8.84 16.99
N SER A 166 25.66 -9.91 17.07
CA SER A 166 25.24 -11.27 16.71
C SER A 166 24.01 -11.73 17.50
N SER A 167 23.69 -11.04 18.61
CA SER A 167 22.49 -11.26 19.42
C SER A 167 21.24 -10.58 18.87
N THR A 168 21.34 -9.67 17.91
CA THR A 168 20.19 -9.03 17.21
C THR A 168 19.84 -9.74 15.91
N LEU A 169 20.73 -10.58 15.39
CA LEU A 169 20.44 -11.40 14.21
C LEU A 169 19.51 -12.53 14.63
N GLN A 170 18.45 -12.72 13.89
CA GLN A 170 17.62 -13.92 14.02
C GLN A 170 18.46 -15.15 13.66
N PRO A 171 18.24 -16.31 14.30
CA PRO A 171 18.96 -17.53 13.97
C PRO A 171 18.86 -17.85 12.47
N GLY A 172 20.01 -17.99 11.81
CA GLY A 172 20.08 -18.30 10.38
C GLY A 172 20.19 -17.08 9.45
N MET A 173 20.05 -15.87 9.94
CA MET A 173 20.24 -14.65 9.15
C MET A 173 21.70 -14.18 9.20
N SER A 174 22.28 -13.95 8.05
CA SER A 174 23.61 -13.37 7.89
C SER A 174 23.55 -12.24 6.88
N CYS A 175 23.64 -11.01 7.34
CA CYS A 175 23.68 -9.83 6.49
C CYS A 175 25.12 -9.50 6.08
N ARG A 176 25.76 -10.41 5.35
CA ARG A 176 27.10 -10.17 4.78
C ARG A 176 26.99 -9.92 3.28
N ASP A 177 27.70 -8.89 2.81
CA ASP A 177 27.82 -8.67 1.37
C ASP A 177 28.85 -9.64 0.71
N THR A 178 28.98 -9.59 -0.61
CA THR A 178 29.93 -10.43 -1.38
C THR A 178 31.39 -10.22 -1.02
N SER A 179 31.72 -9.11 -0.33
CA SER A 179 33.06 -8.83 0.22
C SER A 179 33.24 -9.38 1.62
N GLY A 180 32.19 -9.91 2.25
CA GLY A 180 32.16 -10.41 3.61
C GLY A 180 31.94 -9.33 4.66
N LEU A 181 31.60 -8.09 4.26
CA LEU A 181 31.26 -7.01 5.17
C LEU A 181 29.85 -7.22 5.73
N TYR A 182 29.65 -7.01 7.00
CA TYR A 182 28.35 -7.09 7.65
C TYR A 182 27.54 -5.81 7.41
N HIS A 183 26.32 -5.97 6.97
CA HIS A 183 25.30 -4.92 6.92
C HIS A 183 24.31 -5.05 8.06
N PRO A 184 23.70 -3.95 8.53
CA PRO A 184 22.59 -4.02 9.48
C PRO A 184 21.42 -4.82 8.90
N THR A 185 20.75 -5.58 9.75
CA THR A 185 19.40 -6.09 9.43
C THR A 185 18.45 -4.91 9.29
N GLY A 186 17.33 -5.11 8.58
CA GLY A 186 16.19 -4.24 8.72
C GLY A 186 15.50 -4.42 10.07
N ASP A 187 14.52 -3.57 10.34
CA ASP A 187 13.66 -3.75 11.49
C ASP A 187 12.21 -3.36 11.21
N VAL A 188 11.33 -3.83 12.09
CA VAL A 188 9.95 -3.35 12.17
C VAL A 188 9.77 -2.63 13.49
N THR A 189 9.49 -1.33 13.42
CA THR A 189 8.98 -0.56 14.54
C THR A 189 7.47 -0.77 14.66
N VAL A 190 6.98 -1.10 15.86
CA VAL A 190 5.56 -1.36 16.12
C VAL A 190 5.00 -0.34 17.10
N PHE A 191 3.85 0.23 16.75
CA PHE A 191 3.09 1.12 17.63
C PHE A 191 1.71 0.55 17.90
N ALA A 192 1.26 0.62 19.15
CA ALA A 192 -0.15 0.51 19.48
C ALA A 192 -0.87 1.80 19.08
N VAL A 193 -2.07 1.66 18.52
CA VAL A 193 -2.91 2.76 18.05
C VAL A 193 -4.07 2.97 19.02
N ASP A 194 -4.24 4.17 19.53
CA ASP A 194 -5.45 4.59 20.23
C ASP A 194 -6.46 5.12 19.19
N GLU A 195 -7.43 4.33 18.84
CA GLU A 195 -8.47 4.64 17.85
C GLU A 195 -9.33 5.87 18.21
N ASN A 196 -9.37 6.31 19.47
CA ASN A 196 -10.13 7.48 19.88
C ASN A 196 -9.35 8.79 19.73
N THR A 197 -8.03 8.74 19.84
CA THR A 197 -7.17 9.93 19.85
C THR A 197 -6.15 9.96 18.71
N GLY A 198 -6.03 8.87 17.95
CA GLY A 198 -5.01 8.68 16.90
C GLY A 198 -3.58 8.56 17.43
N ARG A 199 -3.38 8.56 18.76
CA ARG A 199 -2.06 8.53 19.36
C ARG A 199 -1.39 7.17 19.18
N LEU A 200 -0.08 7.22 18.98
CA LEU A 200 0.78 6.04 18.87
C LEU A 200 1.54 5.83 20.19
N SER A 201 1.64 4.57 20.60
CA SER A 201 2.47 4.15 21.73
C SER A 201 3.43 3.07 21.28
N LEU A 202 4.73 3.28 21.46
CA LEU A 202 5.76 2.34 21.02
C LEU A 202 5.63 1.00 21.76
N ILE A 203 5.69 -0.09 21.01
CA ILE A 203 5.74 -1.46 21.53
C ILE A 203 7.19 -1.91 21.63
N THR A 204 7.64 -2.22 22.84
CA THR A 204 8.97 -2.77 23.08
C THR A 204 8.99 -4.27 22.82
N ASN A 205 10.09 -4.78 22.27
CA ASN A 205 10.31 -6.20 22.06
C ASN A 205 10.55 -6.88 23.40
N ASN A 206 9.69 -7.83 23.79
CA ASN A 206 9.80 -8.50 25.09
C ASN A 206 10.70 -9.76 25.05
N GLN A 207 11.26 -10.12 23.90
CA GLN A 207 12.05 -11.32 23.67
C GLN A 207 13.55 -11.02 23.55
N LEU A 208 13.88 -9.86 22.97
CA LEU A 208 15.24 -9.46 22.68
C LEU A 208 15.65 -8.26 23.54
N GLN A 209 16.89 -8.28 23.99
CA GLN A 209 17.48 -7.24 24.81
C GLN A 209 18.82 -6.77 24.21
N THR A 210 19.15 -5.51 24.50
CA THR A 210 20.49 -4.97 24.24
C THR A 210 21.54 -5.72 25.09
N PRO A 211 22.83 -5.62 24.76
CA PRO A 211 23.91 -6.16 25.62
C PRO A 211 23.89 -5.61 27.05
N THR A 212 23.26 -4.46 27.29
CA THR A 212 23.11 -3.84 28.62
C THR A 212 21.86 -4.30 29.36
N GLY A 213 21.03 -5.20 28.77
CA GLY A 213 19.82 -5.77 29.37
C GLY A 213 18.55 -4.92 29.18
N ALA A 214 18.60 -3.83 28.42
CA ALA A 214 17.39 -3.09 28.05
C ALA A 214 16.64 -3.82 26.93
N GLN A 215 15.31 -3.81 26.97
CA GLN A 215 14.49 -4.34 25.89
C GLN A 215 14.70 -3.54 24.60
N LEU A 216 14.72 -4.22 23.44
CA LEU A 216 14.73 -3.53 22.16
C LEU A 216 13.42 -2.77 21.94
N THR A 217 13.50 -1.66 21.25
CA THR A 217 12.36 -0.82 20.87
C THR A 217 11.86 -1.13 19.46
N TYR A 218 12.36 -2.21 18.85
CA TYR A 218 12.08 -2.64 17.49
C TYR A 218 12.18 -4.16 17.38
N PHE A 219 11.73 -4.70 16.27
CA PHE A 219 11.79 -6.13 15.94
C PHE A 219 12.73 -6.32 14.74
N PRO A 220 13.93 -6.89 14.93
CA PRO A 220 14.86 -7.15 13.82
C PRO A 220 14.22 -8.07 12.78
N VAL A 221 14.42 -7.74 11.50
CA VAL A 221 13.96 -8.54 10.36
C VAL A 221 15.13 -8.90 9.43
N GLY A 222 14.85 -9.44 8.25
CA GLY A 222 15.87 -9.86 7.28
C GLY A 222 16.78 -8.74 6.79
N CYS A 223 17.68 -9.10 5.89
CA CYS A 223 18.66 -8.17 5.33
C CYS A 223 18.05 -7.38 4.18
N GLN A 224 18.26 -6.07 4.20
CA GLN A 224 17.80 -5.18 3.12
C GLN A 224 16.34 -5.46 2.72
N PRO A 225 15.40 -5.31 3.65
CA PRO A 225 13.99 -5.51 3.34
C PRO A 225 13.54 -4.51 2.25
N ILE A 226 12.70 -4.98 1.34
CA ILE A 226 12.16 -4.21 0.22
C ILE A 226 10.73 -3.78 0.50
N ASP A 227 9.95 -4.73 1.02
CA ASP A 227 8.52 -4.55 1.25
C ASP A 227 8.04 -5.52 2.35
N PHE A 228 6.84 -5.31 2.85
CA PHE A 228 6.21 -6.24 3.76
C PHE A 228 4.69 -6.26 3.60
N LYS A 229 4.09 -7.38 3.96
CA LYS A 229 2.63 -7.54 4.00
C LYS A 229 2.17 -7.95 5.39
N VAL A 230 1.24 -7.19 5.94
CA VAL A 230 0.54 -7.55 7.17
C VAL A 230 -0.69 -8.38 6.83
N THR A 231 -0.81 -9.54 7.45
CA THR A 231 -1.96 -10.44 7.36
C THR A 231 -2.63 -10.59 8.73
N GLY A 232 -3.70 -11.35 8.84
CA GLY A 232 -4.38 -11.58 10.12
C GLY A 232 -3.55 -12.32 11.19
N GLY A 233 -2.46 -12.96 10.81
CA GLY A 233 -1.62 -13.74 11.73
C GLY A 233 -0.12 -13.51 11.59
N TYR A 234 0.31 -12.85 10.51
CA TYR A 234 1.73 -12.71 10.20
C TYR A 234 2.05 -11.34 9.60
N VAL A 235 3.27 -10.87 9.88
CA VAL A 235 3.99 -9.92 9.04
C VAL A 235 4.94 -10.73 8.17
N LEU A 236 4.81 -10.61 6.86
CA LEU A 236 5.67 -11.24 5.86
C LEU A 236 6.59 -10.19 5.29
N THR A 237 7.88 -10.24 5.56
CA THR A 237 8.86 -9.34 4.95
C THR A 237 9.39 -9.95 3.66
N ALA A 238 9.58 -9.12 2.65
CA ALA A 238 10.27 -9.48 1.42
C ALA A 238 11.65 -8.83 1.45
N ASP A 239 12.69 -9.66 1.40
CA ASP A 239 14.07 -9.25 1.65
C ASP A 239 14.96 -9.59 0.45
N THR A 240 15.95 -8.75 0.18
CA THR A 240 17.11 -9.15 -0.66
C THR A 240 18.06 -9.92 0.21
N ASP A 241 18.03 -11.24 0.09
CA ASP A 241 18.87 -12.07 0.91
C ASP A 241 20.30 -12.16 0.38
N ASP A 242 21.17 -12.27 1.37
CA ASP A 242 22.52 -12.78 1.38
C ASP A 242 23.37 -12.52 0.13
N PRO A 243 24.17 -11.50 0.24
CA PRO A 243 25.20 -11.21 -0.74
C PRO A 243 26.27 -12.30 -0.90
N VAL A 244 26.33 -13.31 -0.01
CA VAL A 244 27.32 -14.40 -0.07
C VAL A 244 26.94 -15.46 -1.10
N THR A 245 25.64 -15.71 -1.32
CA THR A 245 25.16 -16.78 -2.22
C THR A 245 24.61 -16.27 -3.57
N GLY A 246 24.63 -14.97 -3.79
CA GLY A 246 24.07 -14.32 -4.97
C GLY A 246 22.63 -13.87 -4.74
N ASN A 247 22.20 -12.86 -5.47
CA ASN A 247 20.89 -12.18 -5.37
C ASN A 247 19.72 -13.16 -5.27
N ARG A 248 19.40 -13.55 -4.04
CA ARG A 248 18.20 -14.33 -3.73
C ARG A 248 17.19 -13.38 -3.09
N PHE A 249 15.95 -13.53 -3.49
CA PHE A 249 14.83 -12.82 -2.91
C PHE A 249 14.05 -13.77 -2.02
N THR A 250 13.87 -13.39 -0.77
CA THR A 250 13.29 -14.24 0.26
C THR A 250 12.08 -13.58 0.91
N VAL A 251 11.24 -14.41 1.51
CA VAL A 251 10.14 -13.95 2.38
C VAL A 251 10.31 -14.62 3.73
N PHE A 252 10.27 -13.82 4.79
CA PHE A 252 10.32 -14.32 6.15
C PHE A 252 9.04 -13.99 6.91
N PRO A 253 8.39 -14.99 7.55
CA PRO A 253 7.18 -14.80 8.33
C PRO A 253 7.49 -14.52 9.82
N TYR A 254 6.85 -13.48 10.35
CA TYR A 254 6.80 -13.19 11.78
C TYR A 254 5.38 -13.35 12.28
N ALA A 255 5.14 -14.18 13.28
CA ALA A 255 3.82 -14.29 13.89
C ALA A 255 3.46 -13.01 14.64
N VAL A 256 2.24 -12.56 14.45
CA VAL A 256 1.68 -11.39 15.12
C VAL A 256 0.88 -11.82 16.34
N ASN A 257 1.22 -11.29 17.50
CA ASN A 257 0.34 -11.35 18.66
C ASN A 257 -0.69 -10.21 18.55
N ASN A 258 -1.91 -10.54 18.13
CA ASN A 258 -2.98 -9.57 17.91
C ASN A 258 -3.45 -8.83 19.18
N THR A 259 -2.99 -9.24 20.37
CA THR A 259 -3.31 -8.54 21.62
C THR A 259 -2.23 -7.55 22.04
N SER A 260 -0.96 -7.89 21.82
CA SER A 260 0.19 -7.11 22.28
C SER A 260 0.98 -6.41 21.17
N GLY A 261 0.72 -6.73 19.90
CA GLY A 261 1.49 -6.23 18.76
C GLY A 261 2.88 -6.85 18.61
N GLN A 262 3.27 -7.78 19.51
CA GLN A 262 4.58 -8.44 19.46
C GLN A 262 4.73 -9.25 18.18
N LEU A 263 5.92 -9.18 17.59
CA LEU A 263 6.34 -10.05 16.49
C LEU A 263 7.27 -11.14 17.02
N THR A 264 7.03 -12.39 16.61
CA THR A 264 7.85 -13.54 16.97
C THR A 264 8.24 -14.33 15.74
N THR A 265 9.47 -14.81 15.67
CA THR A 265 9.88 -15.75 14.62
C THR A 265 9.15 -17.08 14.79
N THR A 266 8.65 -17.62 13.68
CA THR A 266 7.93 -18.90 13.68
C THR A 266 8.78 -20.05 13.19
N GLN A 267 9.89 -19.75 12.52
CA GLN A 267 10.81 -20.72 11.92
C GLN A 267 12.23 -20.16 11.87
N ASN A 268 13.20 -21.02 11.58
CA ASN A 268 14.62 -20.67 11.56
C ASN A 268 15.17 -20.42 10.15
N SER A 269 14.31 -20.38 9.13
CA SER A 269 14.72 -20.18 7.75
C SER A 269 13.69 -19.37 6.98
N GLU A 270 14.19 -18.57 6.08
CA GLU A 270 13.40 -17.84 5.10
C GLU A 270 12.83 -18.75 4.02
N PHE A 271 11.77 -18.29 3.36
CA PHE A 271 11.27 -18.89 2.13
C PHE A 271 11.96 -18.23 0.94
N VAL A 272 12.72 -19.00 0.17
CA VAL A 272 13.36 -18.52 -1.07
C VAL A 272 12.32 -18.44 -2.17
N THR A 273 12.11 -17.26 -2.72
CA THR A 273 11.23 -17.07 -3.88
C THR A 273 11.95 -17.52 -5.16
N GLY A 274 11.19 -17.73 -6.25
CA GLY A 274 11.78 -17.92 -7.57
C GLY A 274 12.00 -16.61 -8.33
N ALA A 275 11.61 -15.47 -7.75
CA ALA A 275 11.68 -14.17 -8.43
C ALA A 275 13.12 -13.70 -8.65
N ALA A 276 13.37 -13.04 -9.80
CA ALA A 276 14.64 -12.40 -10.09
C ALA A 276 14.75 -11.00 -9.46
N SER A 277 13.62 -10.42 -9.04
CA SER A 277 13.53 -9.16 -8.31
C SER A 277 12.20 -9.09 -7.58
N ILE A 278 12.08 -8.17 -6.61
CA ILE A 278 10.81 -7.87 -5.96
C ILE A 278 10.58 -6.36 -5.96
N SER A 279 9.43 -5.93 -6.47
CA SER A 279 8.96 -4.54 -6.35
C SER A 279 7.91 -4.38 -5.25
N ALA A 280 7.06 -5.37 -5.07
CA ALA A 280 6.03 -5.37 -4.03
C ALA A 280 5.62 -6.78 -3.62
N ILE A 281 5.20 -6.91 -2.35
CA ILE A 281 4.47 -8.05 -1.82
C ILE A 281 3.06 -7.62 -1.44
N GLY A 282 2.05 -8.33 -1.93
CA GLY A 282 0.65 -8.03 -1.66
C GLY A 282 -0.17 -9.29 -1.42
N SER A 283 -1.47 -9.13 -1.24
CA SER A 283 -2.40 -10.25 -1.06
C SER A 283 -3.73 -9.96 -1.71
N ASP A 284 -4.55 -10.99 -1.86
CA ASP A 284 -5.99 -10.81 -2.02
C ASP A 284 -6.59 -10.16 -0.76
N PHE A 285 -7.79 -9.63 -0.85
CA PHE A 285 -8.45 -8.93 0.27
C PHE A 285 -8.61 -9.83 1.51
N ALA A 286 -8.90 -11.12 1.29
CA ALA A 286 -9.04 -12.11 2.36
C ALA A 286 -7.70 -12.56 2.96
N THR A 287 -6.57 -12.08 2.45
CA THR A 287 -5.19 -12.48 2.86
C THR A 287 -4.92 -13.99 2.78
N LYS A 288 -5.61 -14.66 1.89
CA LYS A 288 -5.48 -16.11 1.67
C LYS A 288 -4.30 -16.43 0.74
N TYR A 289 -4.07 -15.55 -0.22
CA TYR A 289 -3.01 -15.67 -1.22
C TYR A 289 -2.05 -14.49 -1.12
N ILE A 290 -0.78 -14.77 -1.31
CA ILE A 290 0.29 -13.76 -1.38
C ILE A 290 0.77 -13.69 -2.82
N TYR A 291 0.91 -12.46 -3.31
CA TYR A 291 1.41 -12.15 -4.64
C TYR A 291 2.70 -11.35 -4.51
N ILE A 292 3.71 -11.73 -5.28
CA ILE A 292 5.00 -11.05 -5.37
C ILE A 292 5.19 -10.60 -6.82
N LEU A 293 5.48 -9.34 -6.99
CA LEU A 293 5.72 -8.74 -8.29
C LEU A 293 7.20 -8.76 -8.63
N ASP A 294 7.55 -9.36 -9.77
CA ASP A 294 8.89 -9.40 -10.31
C ASP A 294 9.00 -8.51 -11.56
N PRO A 295 9.50 -7.27 -11.41
CA PRO A 295 9.61 -6.35 -12.54
C PRO A 295 10.69 -6.71 -13.55
N VAL A 296 11.72 -7.48 -13.16
CA VAL A 296 12.82 -7.90 -14.05
C VAL A 296 12.35 -9.00 -14.99
N SER A 297 11.73 -10.05 -14.46
CA SER A 297 11.17 -11.13 -15.28
C SER A 297 9.82 -10.78 -15.90
N ASN A 298 9.19 -9.67 -15.46
CA ASN A 298 7.83 -9.28 -15.81
C ASN A 298 6.82 -10.39 -15.46
N GLU A 299 6.88 -10.87 -14.22
CA GLU A 299 6.10 -11.99 -13.72
C GLU A 299 5.39 -11.64 -12.41
N ILE A 300 4.32 -12.41 -12.14
CA ILE A 300 3.60 -12.38 -10.86
C ILE A 300 3.71 -13.76 -10.25
N TRP A 301 4.39 -13.85 -9.11
CA TRP A 301 4.50 -15.05 -8.31
C TRP A 301 3.37 -15.11 -7.30
N TYR A 302 2.79 -16.28 -7.04
CA TYR A 302 1.68 -16.43 -6.11
C TYR A 302 1.80 -17.69 -5.26
N TYR A 303 1.40 -17.52 -3.98
CA TYR A 303 1.60 -18.49 -2.92
C TYR A 303 0.37 -18.55 -2.03
N THR A 304 0.15 -19.70 -1.39
CA THR A 304 -0.71 -19.81 -0.21
C THR A 304 0.11 -19.66 1.06
N VAL A 305 -0.52 -19.17 2.13
CA VAL A 305 0.10 -19.08 3.45
C VAL A 305 -0.18 -20.39 4.20
N GLY A 306 0.86 -21.17 4.41
CA GLY A 306 0.81 -22.42 5.16
C GLY A 306 0.91 -22.23 6.67
N GLN A 307 1.10 -23.34 7.39
CA GLN A 307 1.34 -23.29 8.84
C GLN A 307 2.59 -22.47 9.15
N GLN A 308 2.58 -21.77 10.28
CA GLN A 308 3.65 -20.89 10.74
C GLN A 308 3.99 -19.75 9.75
N GLY A 309 3.08 -19.42 8.82
CA GLY A 309 3.29 -18.36 7.83
C GLY A 309 4.17 -18.76 6.65
N LEU A 310 4.63 -20.02 6.56
CA LEU A 310 5.46 -20.46 5.45
C LEU A 310 4.69 -20.41 4.13
N LEU A 311 5.27 -19.75 3.14
CA LEU A 311 4.68 -19.68 1.82
C LEU A 311 4.77 -21.04 1.11
N GLN A 312 3.72 -21.37 0.37
CA GLN A 312 3.65 -22.57 -0.46
C GLN A 312 3.29 -22.18 -1.88
N ALA A 313 4.18 -22.51 -2.82
CA ALA A 313 3.96 -22.17 -4.22
C ALA A 313 2.70 -22.89 -4.76
N VAL A 314 1.88 -22.16 -5.48
CA VAL A 314 0.78 -22.73 -6.25
C VAL A 314 1.37 -23.33 -7.54
N THR A 315 0.88 -24.50 -7.95
CA THR A 315 1.48 -25.29 -9.05
C THR A 315 1.65 -24.53 -10.37
N THR A 316 0.83 -23.51 -10.61
CA THR A 316 0.86 -22.68 -11.83
C THR A 316 1.60 -21.36 -11.65
N SER A 317 2.23 -21.12 -10.50
CA SER A 317 3.07 -19.94 -10.24
C SER A 317 4.47 -20.13 -10.86
N PRO A 318 5.08 -19.07 -11.45
CA PRO A 318 4.50 -17.75 -11.69
C PRO A 318 3.59 -17.69 -12.93
N THR A 319 2.90 -16.56 -13.11
CA THR A 319 2.27 -16.21 -14.38
C THR A 319 2.98 -15.00 -14.97
N SER A 320 3.13 -14.98 -16.31
CA SER A 320 3.65 -13.80 -17.00
C SER A 320 2.66 -12.65 -16.84
N ASN A 321 3.18 -11.47 -16.55
CA ASN A 321 2.38 -10.27 -16.51
C ASN A 321 1.84 -9.98 -17.93
N SER A 322 0.53 -9.80 -18.07
CA SER A 322 -0.13 -9.65 -19.37
C SER A 322 0.03 -8.26 -20.00
N SER A 323 0.78 -7.35 -19.37
CA SER A 323 1.09 -6.04 -19.95
C SER A 323 1.85 -6.21 -21.27
N THR A 324 1.26 -5.64 -22.35
CA THR A 324 1.88 -5.63 -23.69
C THR A 324 2.59 -4.31 -23.98
N HIS A 325 2.30 -3.25 -23.21
CA HIS A 325 2.81 -1.91 -23.43
C HIS A 325 3.92 -1.51 -22.47
N ALA A 326 3.69 -1.69 -21.17
CA ALA A 326 4.61 -1.19 -20.16
C ALA A 326 5.50 -2.29 -19.59
N GLY A 327 4.93 -3.38 -19.11
CA GLY A 327 5.65 -4.31 -18.25
C GLY A 327 6.12 -3.65 -16.94
N GLY A 328 7.00 -4.32 -16.22
CA GLY A 328 7.56 -3.78 -14.98
C GLY A 328 6.49 -3.54 -13.90
N PRO A 329 5.86 -4.61 -13.38
CA PRO A 329 4.85 -4.52 -12.35
C PRO A 329 5.43 -3.90 -11.07
N ILE A 330 4.74 -2.91 -10.46
CA ILE A 330 5.26 -2.14 -9.34
C ILE A 330 4.35 -2.15 -8.12
N GLN A 331 3.04 -2.20 -8.31
CA GLN A 331 2.05 -2.21 -7.23
C GLN A 331 0.85 -3.07 -7.62
N LEU A 332 0.15 -3.58 -6.62
CA LEU A 332 -1.05 -4.39 -6.83
C LEU A 332 -2.15 -4.05 -5.82
N THR A 333 -3.39 -4.29 -6.23
CA THR A 333 -4.56 -4.31 -5.37
C THR A 333 -5.48 -5.44 -5.78
N SER A 334 -6.23 -6.02 -4.84
CA SER A 334 -7.35 -6.89 -5.16
C SER A 334 -8.67 -6.18 -4.91
N ASP A 335 -9.72 -6.64 -5.57
CA ASP A 335 -11.07 -6.22 -5.21
C ASP A 335 -11.45 -6.72 -3.80
N SER A 336 -12.40 -6.05 -3.18
CA SER A 336 -12.89 -6.36 -1.82
C SER A 336 -13.51 -7.75 -1.66
N LYS A 337 -13.78 -8.46 -2.76
CA LYS A 337 -14.31 -9.84 -2.76
C LYS A 337 -13.26 -10.89 -3.04
N SER A 338 -11.99 -10.51 -3.23
CA SER A 338 -10.89 -11.43 -3.61
C SER A 338 -11.18 -12.22 -4.90
N GLN A 339 -11.86 -11.59 -5.87
CA GLN A 339 -12.18 -12.19 -7.15
C GLN A 339 -11.22 -11.76 -8.25
N PHE A 340 -10.69 -10.54 -8.14
CA PHE A 340 -9.84 -9.92 -9.14
C PHE A 340 -8.58 -9.34 -8.50
N LEU A 341 -7.49 -9.39 -9.27
CA LEU A 341 -6.22 -8.75 -8.94
C LEU A 341 -5.88 -7.74 -10.04
N TYR A 342 -5.50 -6.54 -9.65
CA TYR A 342 -5.03 -5.49 -10.55
C TYR A 342 -3.58 -5.15 -10.24
N VAL A 343 -2.77 -5.02 -11.28
CA VAL A 343 -1.34 -4.72 -11.19
C VAL A 343 -1.05 -3.46 -11.98
N ALA A 344 -0.48 -2.47 -11.32
CA ALA A 344 0.01 -1.25 -11.96
C ALA A 344 1.43 -1.48 -12.48
N ASN A 345 1.65 -1.15 -13.76
CA ASN A 345 2.87 -1.37 -14.48
C ASN A 345 3.53 -0.04 -14.82
N ALA A 346 4.72 0.19 -14.30
CA ALA A 346 5.46 1.42 -14.52
C ALA A 346 6.37 1.38 -15.79
N GLY A 347 6.49 0.22 -16.43
CA GLY A 347 7.39 -0.02 -17.54
C GLY A 347 8.87 -0.16 -17.11
N PRO A 348 9.80 -0.48 -18.01
CA PRO A 348 11.20 -0.65 -17.67
C PRO A 348 11.83 0.66 -17.20
N SER A 349 12.68 0.59 -16.16
CA SER A 349 13.33 1.76 -15.58
C SER A 349 14.20 2.50 -16.62
N GLY A 350 14.24 3.84 -16.54
CA GLY A 350 15.11 4.68 -17.36
C GLY A 350 14.57 5.11 -18.72
N ILE A 351 13.35 4.75 -19.09
CA ILE A 351 12.71 5.19 -20.33
C ILE A 351 11.56 6.15 -19.96
N SER A 352 11.49 7.31 -20.61
CA SER A 352 10.29 8.17 -20.54
C SER A 352 9.08 7.38 -21.02
N LYS A 353 8.07 7.21 -20.15
CA LYS A 353 7.01 6.21 -20.34
C LYS A 353 5.66 6.85 -20.57
N PRO A 354 5.31 7.10 -21.83
CA PRO A 354 3.94 7.58 -22.12
C PRO A 354 2.86 6.51 -21.88
N ASN A 355 3.21 5.24 -21.71
CA ASN A 355 2.29 4.11 -21.79
C ASN A 355 2.40 3.19 -20.56
N SER A 356 2.22 3.72 -19.37
CA SER A 356 1.95 2.88 -18.19
C SER A 356 0.52 2.33 -18.25
N ASP A 357 0.32 1.17 -17.66
CA ASP A 357 -0.97 0.47 -17.70
C ASP A 357 -1.33 -0.22 -16.39
N ILE A 358 -2.56 -0.68 -16.33
CA ILE A 358 -3.08 -1.60 -15.31
C ILE A 358 -3.37 -2.91 -16.00
N THR A 359 -2.86 -4.03 -15.47
CA THR A 359 -3.28 -5.36 -15.91
C THR A 359 -4.21 -6.00 -14.88
N GLY A 360 -5.21 -6.73 -15.35
CA GLY A 360 -6.25 -7.34 -14.53
C GLY A 360 -6.33 -8.85 -14.68
N TYR A 361 -6.55 -9.55 -13.57
CA TYR A 361 -6.58 -11.00 -13.48
C TYR A 361 -7.78 -11.48 -12.66
N ASN A 362 -8.37 -12.59 -13.07
CA ASN A 362 -9.26 -13.38 -12.25
C ASN A 362 -8.45 -14.18 -11.23
N ILE A 363 -8.85 -14.19 -9.96
CA ILE A 363 -8.29 -15.02 -8.91
C ILE A 363 -9.08 -16.32 -8.83
N SER A 364 -8.44 -17.43 -9.15
CA SER A 364 -9.06 -18.77 -9.05
C SER A 364 -9.16 -19.22 -7.59
N PRO A 365 -10.00 -20.22 -7.24
CA PRO A 365 -10.15 -20.72 -5.86
C PRO A 365 -8.87 -21.28 -5.23
N ASN A 366 -7.84 -21.56 -6.01
CA ASN A 366 -6.51 -21.98 -5.56
C ASN A 366 -5.46 -20.84 -5.59
N GLY A 367 -5.88 -19.61 -5.91
CA GLY A 367 -5.00 -18.44 -5.99
C GLY A 367 -4.33 -18.22 -7.35
N ALA A 368 -4.51 -19.14 -8.30
CA ALA A 368 -3.96 -19.00 -9.65
C ALA A 368 -4.60 -17.81 -10.39
N LEU A 369 -3.79 -17.13 -11.19
CA LEU A 369 -4.18 -15.95 -11.94
C LEU A 369 -4.46 -16.29 -13.41
N ALA A 370 -5.53 -15.73 -13.94
CA ALA A 370 -5.85 -15.77 -15.36
C ALA A 370 -6.27 -14.39 -15.84
N ALA A 371 -5.67 -13.89 -16.92
CA ALA A 371 -6.00 -12.58 -17.47
C ALA A 371 -7.50 -12.40 -17.71
N ILE A 372 -8.04 -11.24 -17.39
CA ILE A 372 -9.45 -10.90 -17.63
C ILE A 372 -9.67 -10.83 -19.14
N THR A 373 -10.78 -11.38 -19.60
CA THR A 373 -11.15 -11.39 -21.02
C THR A 373 -12.49 -10.67 -21.24
N PRO A 374 -12.68 -9.99 -22.39
CA PRO A 374 -11.82 -9.92 -23.58
C PRO A 374 -10.65 -8.93 -23.49
N GLN A 375 -10.58 -8.08 -22.45
CA GLN A 375 -9.54 -7.07 -22.26
C GLN A 375 -8.98 -7.20 -20.85
N SER A 376 -7.67 -7.25 -20.72
CA SER A 376 -6.96 -7.36 -19.45
C SER A 376 -6.00 -6.19 -19.17
N GLU A 377 -5.95 -5.18 -20.04
CA GLU A 377 -5.00 -4.08 -19.98
C GLU A 377 -5.70 -2.74 -20.20
N TRP A 378 -5.44 -1.75 -19.33
CA TRP A 378 -6.03 -0.42 -19.38
C TRP A 378 -4.96 0.64 -19.13
N GLU A 379 -4.99 1.71 -19.93
CA GLU A 379 -4.02 2.81 -19.82
C GLU A 379 -4.19 3.59 -18.52
N THR A 380 -3.08 4.05 -17.95
CA THR A 380 -3.03 4.97 -16.82
C THR A 380 -2.02 6.09 -17.07
N GLY A 381 -1.84 7.01 -16.12
CA GLY A 381 -0.79 8.02 -16.20
C GLY A 381 0.60 7.39 -16.08
N SER A 382 1.65 8.17 -16.33
CA SER A 382 3.02 7.64 -16.39
C SER A 382 3.59 7.34 -15.00
N SER A 383 4.22 6.17 -14.84
CA SER A 383 4.87 5.71 -13.61
C SER A 383 3.92 5.65 -12.41
N PRO A 384 2.84 4.83 -12.43
CA PRO A 384 1.97 4.69 -11.28
C PRO A 384 2.75 4.15 -10.07
N GLN A 385 2.58 4.79 -8.90
CA GLN A 385 3.22 4.38 -7.65
C GLN A 385 2.23 3.77 -6.66
N CYS A 386 0.96 3.84 -6.98
CA CYS A 386 -0.13 3.34 -6.17
C CYS A 386 -1.28 2.90 -7.06
N ILE A 387 -1.96 1.85 -6.64
CA ILE A 387 -3.24 1.42 -7.19
C ILE A 387 -4.14 0.99 -6.05
N LEU A 388 -5.40 1.38 -6.07
CA LEU A 388 -6.38 1.00 -5.05
C LEU A 388 -7.80 0.92 -5.62
N GLU A 389 -8.64 0.11 -4.98
CA GLU A 389 -10.09 0.12 -5.11
C GLU A 389 -10.68 1.16 -4.15
N ASP A 390 -11.69 1.90 -4.58
CA ASP A 390 -12.40 2.87 -3.72
C ASP A 390 -13.27 2.18 -2.66
N PRO A 391 -13.64 2.86 -1.56
CA PRO A 391 -14.42 2.24 -0.49
C PRO A 391 -15.83 1.78 -0.88
N SER A 392 -16.38 2.26 -1.99
CA SER A 392 -17.70 1.83 -2.51
C SER A 392 -17.62 0.64 -3.45
N ASN A 393 -16.40 0.16 -3.76
CA ASN A 393 -16.11 -0.96 -4.68
C ASN A 393 -16.69 -0.73 -6.09
N GLN A 394 -16.53 0.47 -6.61
CA GLN A 394 -17.02 0.86 -7.93
C GLN A 394 -15.93 1.41 -8.84
N TRP A 395 -14.82 1.86 -8.28
CA TRP A 395 -13.74 2.50 -9.02
C TRP A 395 -12.35 2.02 -8.59
N ILE A 396 -11.43 2.02 -9.53
CA ILE A 396 -10.00 1.81 -9.33
C ILE A 396 -9.28 3.11 -9.66
N TYR A 397 -8.34 3.52 -8.80
CA TYR A 397 -7.52 4.70 -8.99
C TYR A 397 -6.04 4.36 -8.94
N THR A 398 -5.25 5.04 -9.80
CA THR A 398 -3.78 5.07 -9.71
C THR A 398 -3.30 6.47 -9.35
N ALA A 399 -2.15 6.55 -8.70
CA ALA A 399 -1.42 7.80 -8.50
C ALA A 399 -0.12 7.75 -9.32
N ASP A 400 0.00 8.64 -10.29
CA ASP A 400 0.92 8.56 -11.40
C ASP A 400 2.05 9.59 -11.24
N HIS A 401 3.26 9.12 -10.92
CA HIS A 401 4.39 9.92 -10.46
C HIS A 401 4.85 10.95 -11.50
N ASP A 402 5.07 10.52 -12.76
CA ASP A 402 5.72 11.38 -13.75
C ASP A 402 4.74 12.37 -14.39
N THR A 403 3.45 12.05 -14.40
CA THR A 403 2.39 12.95 -14.90
C THR A 403 1.79 13.83 -13.82
N ASN A 404 2.06 13.59 -12.55
CA ASN A 404 1.48 14.30 -11.41
C ASN A 404 -0.06 14.25 -11.42
N THR A 405 -0.59 13.06 -11.69
CA THR A 405 -2.04 12.86 -11.85
C THR A 405 -2.54 11.69 -11.00
N VAL A 406 -3.85 11.66 -10.82
CA VAL A 406 -4.59 10.46 -10.46
C VAL A 406 -5.39 10.04 -11.68
N THR A 407 -5.32 8.78 -12.06
CA THR A 407 -6.16 8.21 -13.12
C THR A 407 -7.22 7.33 -12.51
N GLY A 408 -8.47 7.46 -12.96
CA GLY A 408 -9.61 6.71 -12.44
C GLY A 408 -10.29 5.88 -13.51
N HIS A 409 -10.73 4.67 -13.12
CA HIS A 409 -11.50 3.74 -13.94
C HIS A 409 -12.74 3.28 -13.20
N ALA A 410 -13.84 3.09 -13.94
CA ALA A 410 -15.01 2.40 -13.42
C ALA A 410 -14.76 0.90 -13.41
N PHE A 411 -15.10 0.24 -12.31
CA PHE A 411 -14.93 -1.17 -12.06
C PHE A 411 -16.25 -1.93 -12.21
N ASP A 412 -16.29 -2.95 -13.05
CA ASP A 412 -17.43 -3.87 -13.14
C ASP A 412 -17.21 -5.09 -12.20
N PRO A 413 -17.93 -5.18 -11.09
CA PRO A 413 -17.72 -6.25 -10.11
C PRO A 413 -18.17 -7.64 -10.60
N ALA A 414 -18.83 -7.73 -11.76
CA ALA A 414 -19.26 -9.01 -12.33
C ALA A 414 -18.21 -9.63 -13.24
N SER A 415 -17.46 -8.80 -13.97
CA SER A 415 -16.48 -9.26 -14.95
C SER A 415 -15.05 -8.90 -14.60
N GLY A 416 -14.83 -7.99 -13.66
CA GLY A 416 -13.52 -7.40 -13.35
C GLY A 416 -13.03 -6.40 -14.39
N ALA A 417 -13.81 -6.13 -15.45
CA ALA A 417 -13.39 -5.20 -16.48
C ALA A 417 -13.36 -3.76 -15.96
N LEU A 418 -12.32 -3.02 -16.37
CA LEU A 418 -12.25 -1.59 -16.14
C LEU A 418 -12.73 -0.84 -17.37
N SER A 419 -13.29 0.34 -17.17
CA SER A 419 -13.70 1.25 -18.22
C SER A 419 -13.45 2.70 -17.80
N ASN A 420 -13.46 3.62 -18.75
CA ASN A 420 -13.27 5.04 -18.45
C ASN A 420 -14.40 5.58 -17.55
N LEU A 421 -14.08 6.48 -16.66
CA LEU A 421 -15.07 7.22 -15.88
C LEU A 421 -15.99 8.02 -16.81
N HIS A 422 -17.20 8.28 -16.34
CA HIS A 422 -18.08 9.26 -17.00
C HIS A 422 -17.53 10.69 -16.82
N GLY A 423 -16.90 11.24 -17.87
CA GLY A 423 -16.25 12.55 -17.86
C GLY A 423 -14.73 12.43 -17.79
N PRO A 424 -14.03 13.35 -17.08
CA PRO A 424 -12.57 13.26 -16.94
C PRO A 424 -12.16 11.98 -16.21
N THR A 425 -11.14 11.31 -16.74
CA THR A 425 -10.53 10.13 -16.14
C THR A 425 -9.24 10.45 -15.40
N THR A 426 -8.66 11.63 -15.66
CA THR A 426 -7.37 12.06 -15.12
C THR A 426 -7.54 13.37 -14.35
N PHE A 427 -6.95 13.41 -13.14
CA PHE A 427 -7.09 14.52 -12.20
C PHE A 427 -5.71 14.99 -11.75
N PRO A 428 -5.33 16.27 -11.95
CA PRO A 428 -4.07 16.82 -11.45
C PRO A 428 -3.99 16.69 -9.91
N THR A 429 -2.83 16.30 -9.39
CA THR A 429 -2.60 16.14 -7.95
C THR A 429 -1.27 16.76 -7.53
N VAL A 430 -0.73 16.37 -6.35
CA VAL A 430 0.57 16.80 -5.83
C VAL A 430 1.72 16.39 -6.75
N GLY A 431 2.84 17.11 -6.67
CA GLY A 431 4.02 16.80 -7.47
C GLY A 431 4.71 15.52 -7.03
N ASN A 432 5.07 14.67 -7.98
CA ASN A 432 5.70 13.37 -7.78
C ASN A 432 4.94 12.50 -6.77
N PRO A 433 3.71 12.05 -7.09
CA PRO A 433 2.96 11.12 -6.25
C PRO A 433 3.77 9.89 -5.88
N THR A 434 3.77 9.54 -4.59
CA THR A 434 4.52 8.39 -4.07
C THR A 434 3.63 7.28 -3.53
N PHE A 435 2.42 7.64 -3.07
CA PHE A 435 1.47 6.67 -2.53
C PHE A 435 0.06 7.25 -2.48
N CYS A 436 -0.94 6.39 -2.33
CA CYS A 436 -2.32 6.77 -2.13
C CYS A 436 -3.05 5.84 -1.15
N VAL A 437 -4.06 6.38 -0.47
CA VAL A 437 -5.00 5.61 0.35
C VAL A 437 -6.40 6.16 0.16
N ALA A 438 -7.40 5.29 0.31
CA ALA A 438 -8.80 5.68 0.37
C ALA A 438 -9.33 5.54 1.80
N ASP A 439 -10.25 6.44 2.16
CA ASP A 439 -10.95 6.47 3.43
C ASP A 439 -12.46 6.49 3.19
N SER A 440 -13.18 5.63 3.90
CA SER A 440 -14.64 5.53 3.83
C SER A 440 -15.36 6.42 4.84
N HIS A 441 -14.62 7.11 5.73
CA HIS A 441 -15.22 7.95 6.76
C HIS A 441 -15.87 9.18 6.12
N THR A 442 -17.18 9.20 6.10
CA THR A 442 -18.00 10.34 5.70
C THR A 442 -19.02 10.61 6.81
N ASP A 443 -19.21 11.86 7.20
CA ASP A 443 -20.24 12.27 8.18
C ASP A 443 -21.65 12.18 7.58
#